data_38d56a32c1ac05ff8d74a7ebd2656fee
#
_entry.id   38d56a32c1ac05ff8d74a7ebd2656fee
#
_cell.length_a   1.000
_cell.length_b   1.000
_cell.length_c   1.000
_cell.angle_alpha   90.00
_cell.angle_beta   90.00
_cell.angle_gamma   90.00
#
_symmetry.space_group_name_H-M   'P 1'
#
loop_
_entity.id
_entity.type
_entity.pdbx_description
1 polymer ?
#
loop_
_entity_poly.entity_id
_entity_poly.type
_entity_poly.pdbx_seq_one_letter_code
_entity_poly.pdbx_strand_id
1 'polypeptide(L)'
;MRLFLLLPALSLAAASCSMQPTPSSLSGSWTQPVPGQPGHVQGMQLLPDGRARSINMRTLLYRSWQLDGKRLTLTGKSIGNGNSSLFTTTSTIDRLSRTTLILNRDGNREAYTR
;
A
#
# COMPACT_ATOMS: atom_id res chain seq x y z
N MET A 1 10.98 0.80 -45.68
CA MET A 1 10.92 0.78 -45.06
C MET A 1 11.01 0.79 -43.96
N ARG A 2 10.82 0.82 -43.58
CA ARG A 2 10.93 0.86 -42.67
C ARG A 2 10.88 0.94 -41.56
N LEU A 3 10.56 1.15 -41.18
CA LEU A 3 10.49 1.37 -40.23
C LEU A 3 10.49 1.08 -39.21
N PHE A 4 10.54 1.01 -39.00
CA PHE A 4 10.58 0.83 -38.07
C PHE A 4 10.82 0.87 -37.12
N LEU A 5 10.70 0.95 -37.07
CA LEU A 5 10.96 1.19 -36.31
C LEU A 5 10.84 1.47 -35.32
N LEU A 6 10.74 1.78 -34.97
CA LEU A 6 10.63 2.28 -34.09
C LEU A 6 10.17 1.85 -33.14
N LEU A 7 9.61 1.68 -32.91
CA LEU A 7 9.04 1.19 -32.12
C LEU A 7 9.57 0.79 -30.98
N PRO A 8 10.18 0.51 -30.92
CA PRO A 8 10.90 0.00 -29.85
C PRO A 8 10.73 0.88 -28.70
N ALA A 9 10.98 1.94 -28.98
CA ALA A 9 10.98 2.87 -27.99
C ALA A 9 9.88 2.71 -27.05
N LEU A 10 8.88 2.38 -27.54
CA LEU A 10 7.80 2.31 -26.78
C LEU A 10 7.90 1.42 -25.72
N SER A 11 8.41 0.45 -25.94
CA SER A 11 8.43 -0.52 -24.95
C SER A 11 8.90 0.05 -23.67
N LEU A 12 9.58 1.06 -23.72
CA LEU A 12 10.05 1.64 -22.59
C LEU A 12 8.99 1.94 -21.70
N ALA A 13 8.02 2.46 -22.18
CA ALA A 13 6.97 2.88 -21.38
C ALA A 13 6.53 1.73 -20.56
N ALA A 14 6.60 0.62 -21.07
CA ALA A 14 6.10 -0.52 -20.37
C ALA A 14 6.92 -0.72 -19.13
N ALA A 15 8.09 -0.24 -19.14
CA ALA A 15 8.97 -0.46 -18.03
C ALA A 15 8.61 0.45 -16.89
N SER A 16 7.51 1.14 -16.99
CA SER A 16 7.13 2.05 -15.93
C SER A 16 6.91 1.38 -14.60
N CYS A 17 7.05 0.08 -14.52
CA CYS A 17 7.04 -0.60 -13.24
C CYS A 17 5.71 -0.68 -12.52
N SER A 18 4.63 -0.39 -13.18
CA SER A 18 3.32 -0.60 -12.59
C SER A 18 3.02 -2.09 -12.53
N MET A 19 2.41 -2.51 -11.45
CA MET A 19 2.05 -3.91 -11.25
C MET A 19 0.57 -4.03 -10.98
N GLN A 20 0.01 -5.18 -11.28
CA GLN A 20 -1.36 -5.47 -10.92
C GLN A 20 -1.41 -5.82 -9.45
N PRO A 21 -2.37 -5.27 -8.71
CA PRO A 21 -2.52 -5.66 -7.32
C PRO A 21 -2.93 -7.12 -7.21
N THR A 22 -2.14 -7.90 -6.51
CA THR A 22 -2.46 -9.29 -6.19
C THR A 22 -2.01 -9.51 -4.75
N PRO A 23 -2.50 -10.57 -4.11
CA PRO A 23 -2.03 -10.84 -2.75
C PRO A 23 -0.52 -10.96 -2.68
N SER A 24 0.12 -11.56 -3.67
CA SER A 24 1.56 -11.71 -3.62
C SER A 24 2.28 -10.41 -3.92
N SER A 25 1.77 -9.57 -4.80
CA SER A 25 2.45 -8.32 -5.09
C SER A 25 2.31 -7.31 -3.95
N LEU A 26 1.26 -7.43 -3.14
CA LEU A 26 1.05 -6.54 -2.01
C LEU A 26 1.67 -7.03 -0.72
N SER A 27 1.99 -8.30 -0.60
CA SER A 27 2.58 -8.82 0.64
C SER A 27 3.91 -8.16 0.90
N GLY A 28 4.14 -7.77 2.14
CA GLY A 28 5.38 -7.14 2.54
C GLY A 28 5.14 -5.99 3.51
N SER A 29 6.19 -5.26 3.80
CA SER A 29 6.13 -4.14 4.74
C SER A 29 6.12 -2.83 3.98
N TRP A 30 5.10 -2.05 4.18
CA TRP A 30 4.92 -0.77 3.50
C TRP A 30 4.97 0.34 4.53
N THR A 31 5.89 1.29 4.34
CA THR A 31 6.10 2.34 5.33
C THR A 31 6.11 3.72 4.71
N GLN A 32 5.86 4.69 5.52
CA GLN A 32 5.95 6.11 5.16
C GLN A 32 6.59 6.86 6.31
N PRO A 33 7.17 8.03 6.06
CA PRO A 33 7.76 8.81 7.13
C PRO A 33 6.71 9.24 8.15
N VAL A 34 7.10 9.28 9.41
CA VAL A 34 6.24 9.84 10.45
C VAL A 34 6.39 11.35 10.39
N PRO A 35 5.30 12.11 10.22
CA PRO A 35 5.39 13.56 10.14
C PRO A 35 6.05 14.14 11.38
N GLY A 36 7.02 15.04 11.17
CA GLY A 36 7.71 15.70 12.27
C GLY A 36 8.72 14.87 13.01
N GLN A 37 9.01 13.65 12.57
CA GLN A 37 9.97 12.79 13.23
C GLN A 37 10.96 12.20 12.22
N PRO A 38 11.95 12.97 11.80
CA PRO A 38 12.92 12.50 10.81
C PRO A 38 13.54 11.17 11.21
N GLY A 39 13.67 10.27 10.26
CA GLY A 39 14.27 8.98 10.53
C GLY A 39 13.31 7.93 11.06
N HIS A 40 12.07 8.32 11.36
CA HIS A 40 11.08 7.36 11.85
C HIS A 40 10.06 7.06 10.76
N VAL A 41 9.64 5.81 10.66
CA VAL A 41 8.64 5.40 9.68
C VAL A 41 7.50 4.69 10.38
N GLN A 42 6.36 4.66 9.73
CA GLN A 42 5.18 3.95 10.21
C GLN A 42 4.50 3.31 9.02
N GLY A 43 3.66 2.35 9.27
CA GLY A 43 2.94 1.69 8.18
C GLY A 43 2.33 0.37 8.56
N MET A 44 2.39 -0.55 7.61
CA MET A 44 1.70 -1.82 7.75
C MET A 44 2.53 -2.94 7.15
N GLN A 45 2.39 -4.11 7.73
CA GLN A 45 2.95 -5.33 7.17
C GLN A 45 1.77 -6.18 6.72
N LEU A 46 1.73 -6.53 5.45
CA LEU A 46 0.69 -7.36 4.88
C LEU A 46 1.27 -8.77 4.68
N LEU A 47 0.69 -9.74 5.39
CA LEU A 47 1.19 -11.11 5.34
C LEU A 47 0.42 -11.91 4.30
N PRO A 48 1.07 -12.88 3.66
CA PRO A 48 0.41 -13.64 2.59
C PRO A 48 -0.85 -14.39 3.00
N ASP A 49 -0.99 -14.68 4.29
CA ASP A 49 -2.15 -15.43 4.78
C ASP A 49 -3.35 -14.52 5.12
N GLY A 50 -3.26 -13.23 4.82
CA GLY A 50 -4.36 -12.31 5.11
C GLY A 50 -4.24 -11.59 6.43
N ARG A 51 -3.25 -11.91 7.23
CA ARG A 51 -3.02 -11.16 8.46
C ARG A 51 -2.28 -9.88 8.16
N ALA A 52 -2.45 -8.90 9.00
CA ALA A 52 -1.76 -7.62 8.88
C ALA A 52 -1.26 -7.19 10.24
N ARG A 53 -0.20 -6.38 10.23
CA ARG A 53 0.37 -5.82 11.45
C ARG A 53 0.69 -4.37 11.24
N SER A 54 0.62 -3.60 12.32
CA SER A 54 1.03 -2.21 12.27
C SER A 54 2.53 -2.10 12.48
N ILE A 55 3.12 -1.10 11.85
CA ILE A 55 4.53 -0.80 12.03
C ILE A 55 4.60 0.56 12.71
N ASN A 56 5.14 0.58 13.91
CA ASN A 56 5.35 1.82 14.68
C ASN A 56 4.09 2.67 14.86
N MET A 57 2.95 2.01 15.12
CA MET A 57 1.71 2.72 15.45
C MET A 57 1.11 2.05 16.67
N ARG A 58 0.84 2.85 17.72
CA ARG A 58 0.36 2.31 18.97
C ARG A 58 -1.13 2.30 19.11
N THR A 59 -1.80 3.22 18.44
CA THR A 59 -3.23 3.38 18.61
C THR A 59 -4.05 2.77 17.48
N LEU A 60 -3.38 2.33 16.42
CA LEU A 60 -4.05 1.75 15.27
C LEU A 60 -3.37 0.40 14.99
N LEU A 61 -4.02 -0.68 15.41
CA LEU A 61 -3.43 -2.00 15.30
C LEU A 61 -4.13 -2.81 14.23
N TYR A 62 -3.48 -2.93 13.07
CA TYR A 62 -4.03 -3.72 11.96
C TYR A 62 -3.99 -5.20 12.33
N ARG A 63 -4.98 -5.95 11.86
CA ARG A 63 -5.07 -7.38 12.11
C ARG A 63 -5.20 -8.20 10.83
N SER A 64 -5.96 -7.70 9.87
CA SER A 64 -6.17 -8.44 8.62
C SER A 64 -6.34 -7.51 7.46
N TRP A 65 -6.12 -8.05 6.27
CA TRP A 65 -6.29 -7.29 5.04
C TRP A 65 -6.94 -8.16 3.98
N GLN A 66 -7.64 -7.51 3.07
CA GLN A 66 -8.27 -8.17 1.95
C GLN A 66 -8.09 -7.32 0.72
N LEU A 67 -7.97 -7.98 -0.42
CA LEU A 67 -7.83 -7.31 -1.69
C LEU A 67 -8.98 -7.72 -2.60
N ASP A 68 -9.64 -6.73 -3.19
CA ASP A 68 -10.70 -6.98 -4.15
C ASP A 68 -10.44 -6.04 -5.33
N GLY A 69 -9.82 -6.58 -6.39
CA GLY A 69 -9.41 -5.78 -7.53
C GLY A 69 -8.36 -4.77 -7.11
N LYS A 70 -8.71 -3.49 -7.11
CA LYS A 70 -7.81 -2.42 -6.68
C LYS A 70 -8.20 -1.87 -5.32
N ARG A 71 -9.08 -2.55 -4.61
CA ARG A 71 -9.53 -2.08 -3.31
C ARG A 71 -8.86 -2.88 -2.21
N LEU A 72 -8.16 -2.18 -1.34
CA LEU A 72 -7.49 -2.77 -0.21
C LEU A 72 -8.27 -2.42 1.05
N THR A 73 -8.70 -3.43 1.77
CA THR A 73 -9.43 -3.26 3.02
C THR A 73 -8.56 -3.73 4.17
N LEU A 74 -8.41 -2.88 5.17
CA LEU A 74 -7.66 -3.19 6.37
C LEU A 74 -8.62 -3.17 7.56
N THR A 75 -8.52 -4.18 8.39
CA THR A 75 -9.34 -4.30 9.58
C THR A 75 -8.44 -4.39 10.78
N GLY A 76 -8.82 -3.78 11.86
CA GLY A 76 -8.02 -3.82 13.07
C GLY A 76 -8.71 -3.22 14.26
N LYS A 77 -7.92 -2.77 15.22
CA LYS A 77 -8.39 -2.23 16.46
C LYS A 77 -7.79 -0.83 16.66
N SER A 78 -8.65 0.10 16.98
CA SER A 78 -8.24 1.46 17.32
C SER A 78 -8.31 1.59 18.84
N ILE A 79 -7.25 2.11 19.45
CA ILE A 79 -7.14 2.26 20.89
C ILE A 79 -6.95 3.74 21.22
N GLY A 80 -7.76 4.25 22.13
CA GLY A 80 -7.61 5.63 22.56
C GLY A 80 -8.39 5.89 23.84
N ASN A 81 -7.83 6.71 24.72
CA ASN A 81 -8.48 7.10 25.98
C ASN A 81 -8.98 5.92 26.81
N GLY A 82 -8.21 4.82 26.82
CA GLY A 82 -8.59 3.65 27.58
C GLY A 82 -9.67 2.80 26.93
N ASN A 83 -10.13 3.19 25.74
CA ASN A 83 -11.15 2.45 25.03
C ASN A 83 -10.59 1.87 23.75
N SER A 84 -11.16 0.78 23.28
CA SER A 84 -10.77 0.21 22.03
C SER A 84 -12.00 -0.14 21.21
N SER A 85 -11.88 -0.05 19.89
CA SER A 85 -12.97 -0.39 19.00
C SER A 85 -12.40 -0.99 17.72
N LEU A 86 -13.22 -1.79 17.06
CA LEU A 86 -12.80 -2.35 15.78
C LEU A 86 -13.01 -1.30 14.70
N PHE A 87 -12.17 -1.35 13.69
CA PHE A 87 -12.31 -0.45 12.55
C PHE A 87 -12.04 -1.21 11.26
N THR A 88 -12.57 -0.68 10.18
CA THR A 88 -12.33 -1.19 8.83
C THR A 88 -12.11 0.02 7.93
N THR A 89 -11.05 0.00 7.16
CA THR A 89 -10.80 1.07 6.19
C THR A 89 -10.59 0.45 4.82
N THR A 90 -11.13 1.09 3.80
CA THR A 90 -10.98 0.65 2.43
C THR A 90 -10.36 1.77 1.62
N SER A 91 -9.33 1.45 0.89
CA SER A 91 -8.63 2.40 0.03
C SER A 91 -8.52 1.84 -1.37
N THR A 92 -8.46 2.73 -2.35
CA THR A 92 -8.21 2.31 -3.72
C THR A 92 -6.70 2.37 -3.96
N ILE A 93 -6.16 1.37 -4.63
CA ILE A 93 -4.75 1.35 -4.98
C ILE A 93 -4.61 2.14 -6.27
N ASP A 94 -4.04 3.34 -6.17
CA ASP A 94 -3.82 4.19 -7.34
C ASP A 94 -2.54 3.80 -8.08
N ARG A 95 -1.58 3.26 -7.37
CA ARG A 95 -0.33 2.84 -7.99
C ARG A 95 0.33 1.76 -7.15
N LEU A 96 0.88 0.77 -7.81
CA LEU A 96 1.65 -0.27 -7.16
C LEU A 96 2.86 -0.59 -8.03
N SER A 97 4.04 -0.58 -7.43
CA SER A 97 5.26 -1.01 -8.07
C SER A 97 6.06 -1.82 -7.07
N ARG A 98 7.25 -2.24 -7.44
CA ARG A 98 8.08 -3.01 -6.52
C ARG A 98 8.40 -2.24 -5.26
N THR A 99 8.46 -0.92 -5.33
CA THR A 99 8.92 -0.10 -4.22
C THR A 99 7.89 0.92 -3.74
N THR A 100 6.79 1.10 -4.46
CA THR A 100 5.84 2.17 -4.15
C THR A 100 4.42 1.66 -4.15
N LEU A 101 3.67 2.09 -3.16
CA LEU A 101 2.24 1.83 -3.07
C LEU A 101 1.55 3.15 -2.77
N ILE A 102 0.64 3.59 -3.63
CA ILE A 102 -0.14 4.79 -3.38
C ILE A 102 -1.58 4.39 -3.14
N LEU A 103 -2.08 4.74 -1.97
CA LEU A 103 -3.45 4.46 -1.57
C LEU A 103 -4.25 5.75 -1.59
N ASN A 104 -5.49 5.65 -2.03
CA ASN A 104 -6.40 6.79 -2.08
C ASN A 104 -7.65 6.42 -1.29
N ARG A 105 -7.96 7.22 -0.28
CA ARG A 105 -9.18 7.07 0.48
C ARG A 105 -9.89 8.41 0.52
N ASP A 106 -11.03 8.47 -0.17
CA ASP A 106 -11.85 9.67 -0.24
C ASP A 106 -11.06 10.90 -0.69
N GLY A 107 -10.18 10.71 -1.67
CA GLY A 107 -9.39 11.80 -2.20
C GLY A 107 -8.08 12.04 -1.48
N ASN A 108 -7.88 11.42 -0.32
CA ASN A 108 -6.62 11.56 0.40
C ASN A 108 -5.68 10.46 -0.06
N ARG A 109 -4.57 10.88 -0.65
CA ARG A 109 -3.59 9.94 -1.17
C ARG A 109 -2.40 9.84 -0.25
N GLU A 110 -1.99 8.62 0.02
CA GLU A 110 -0.82 8.35 0.85
C GLU A 110 0.14 7.44 0.10
N ALA A 111 1.41 7.79 0.13
CA ALA A 111 2.44 7.01 -0.56
C ALA A 111 3.26 6.25 0.47
N TYR A 112 3.42 4.96 0.19
CA TYR A 112 4.22 4.07 1.02
C TYR A 112 5.34 3.50 0.17
N THR A 113 6.43 3.12 0.81
CA THR A 113 7.55 2.46 0.13
C THR A 113 7.92 1.17 0.84
N ARG A 114 8.66 0.31 0.15
CA ARG A 114 9.18 -0.91 0.75
C ARG A 114 10.55 -1.25 0.20
#